data_234c0347bdff9391cfb035f114bb3728
#
_entry.id   234c0347bdff9391cfb035f114bb3728
#
_cell.length_a   1.000
_cell.length_b   1.000
_cell.length_c   1.000
_cell.angle_alpha   90.00
_cell.angle_beta   90.00
_cell.angle_gamma   90.00
#
_symmetry.space_group_name_H-M   'P 1'
#
loop_
_entity.id
_entity.type
_entity.pdbx_description
1 polymer ?
#
loop_
_entity_poly.entity_id
_entity_poly.type
_entity_poly.pdbx_seq_one_letter_code
_entity_poly.pdbx_strand_id
1 'polypeptide(L)'
;IDTFDHDTEKDDNRFSLMVWDMDYDGLTDVMVCKAGYRYAVGHLLIDKFTQTAVRWLRSTGNGFVLKQASSKDMENSIFLGDFDGDGQMELANYGSKLNVDDISFNGEINVYKVSGNLANAGKVEEVFDGFDISHSIQYAYATSPNVYKRTIPSNYPVNTYTLPISVVKHVRSGNGHIGMQEADYSYEDLRIHIAGRGLLGFNKVIKANTTLNVKSSTEITKWDEKWWMPIETKSLVV
;
A
#
# COMPACT_ATOMS: atom_id res chain seq x y z
N ILE A 1 18.71 17.48 -17.30
CA ILE A 1 19.16 16.89 -16.03
C ILE A 1 19.84 18.02 -15.30
N ASP A 2 19.19 18.62 -14.32
CA ASP A 2 19.82 19.58 -13.44
C ASP A 2 20.95 18.87 -12.71
N THR A 3 22.18 19.28 -12.95
CA THR A 3 23.33 18.86 -12.16
C THR A 3 23.15 19.44 -10.78
N PHE A 4 23.22 18.61 -9.74
CA PHE A 4 23.36 19.09 -8.38
C PHE A 4 24.68 19.87 -8.32
N ASP A 5 24.60 21.15 -8.01
CA ASP A 5 25.75 22.02 -7.96
C ASP A 5 26.72 21.51 -6.89
N HIS A 6 27.93 21.21 -7.29
CA HIS A 6 28.97 20.63 -6.45
C HIS A 6 29.81 21.77 -5.90
N ASP A 7 29.37 22.41 -4.86
CA ASP A 7 30.16 23.42 -4.18
C ASP A 7 31.21 22.74 -3.30
N THR A 8 32.45 23.09 -3.49
CA THR A 8 33.66 22.30 -3.22
C THR A 8 34.16 22.29 -1.76
N GLU A 9 33.35 22.68 -0.78
CA GLU A 9 33.82 22.65 0.61
C GLU A 9 32.90 21.84 1.55
N LYS A 10 33.26 20.56 1.75
CA LYS A 10 32.81 19.70 2.86
C LYS A 10 31.35 19.23 2.85
N ASP A 11 30.73 19.14 1.74
CA ASP A 11 29.39 18.56 1.64
C ASP A 11 29.46 17.03 1.60
N ASP A 12 29.18 16.40 2.73
CA ASP A 12 28.81 14.98 2.79
C ASP A 12 27.42 14.84 2.14
N ASN A 13 27.37 15.04 0.82
CA ASN A 13 26.14 14.94 0.02
C ASN A 13 25.68 13.49 0.00
N ARG A 14 24.87 13.09 0.99
CA ARG A 14 24.28 11.78 1.04
C ARG A 14 22.99 11.78 0.24
N PHE A 15 22.91 10.85 -0.70
CA PHE A 15 21.69 10.60 -1.47
C PHE A 15 21.13 9.25 -1.06
N SER A 16 19.82 9.20 -0.86
CA SER A 16 19.07 7.96 -0.74
C SER A 16 18.25 7.78 -2.01
N LEU A 17 18.29 6.58 -2.56
CA LEU A 17 17.45 6.18 -3.67
C LEU A 17 16.39 5.22 -3.15
N MET A 18 15.14 5.52 -3.47
CA MET A 18 14.01 4.62 -3.24
C MET A 18 13.37 4.31 -4.58
N VAL A 19 12.99 3.06 -4.77
CA VAL A 19 12.37 2.59 -6.01
C VAL A 19 11.01 1.97 -5.68
N TRP A 20 9.97 2.49 -6.30
CA TRP A 20 8.61 2.00 -6.15
C TRP A 20 7.74 2.54 -7.28
N ASP A 21 6.64 1.87 -7.57
CA ASP A 21 5.61 2.39 -8.48
C ASP A 21 4.76 3.42 -7.70
N MET A 22 5.15 4.70 -7.77
CA MET A 22 4.60 5.77 -6.92
C MET A 22 3.20 6.21 -7.35
N ASP A 23 2.84 6.07 -8.62
CA ASP A 23 1.53 6.41 -9.16
C ASP A 23 0.70 5.20 -9.59
N TYR A 24 1.20 4.00 -9.29
CA TYR A 24 0.53 2.72 -9.53
C TYR A 24 0.17 2.50 -11.01
N ASP A 25 1.01 2.99 -11.92
CA ASP A 25 0.84 2.80 -13.36
C ASP A 25 1.46 1.47 -13.88
N GLY A 26 2.07 0.69 -13.00
CA GLY A 26 2.73 -0.59 -13.29
C GLY A 26 4.20 -0.45 -13.67
N LEU A 27 4.74 0.77 -13.65
CA LEU A 27 6.15 1.05 -13.95
C LEU A 27 6.88 1.48 -12.68
N THR A 28 8.08 0.98 -12.49
CA THR A 28 8.88 1.35 -11.32
C THR A 28 9.48 2.74 -11.47
N ASP A 29 9.17 3.62 -10.53
CA ASP A 29 9.71 4.97 -10.43
C ASP A 29 10.97 5.02 -9.57
N VAL A 30 11.67 6.15 -9.61
CA VAL A 30 12.83 6.42 -8.78
C VAL A 30 12.61 7.71 -8.00
N MET A 31 12.79 7.63 -6.69
CA MET A 31 12.81 8.79 -5.83
C MET A 31 14.23 9.03 -5.35
N VAL A 32 14.73 10.24 -5.56
CA VAL A 32 16.04 10.68 -5.12
C VAL A 32 15.85 11.66 -3.96
N CYS A 33 16.40 11.30 -2.80
CA CYS A 33 16.34 12.12 -1.61
C CYS A 33 17.75 12.59 -1.29
N LYS A 34 17.96 13.91 -1.20
CA LYS A 34 19.21 14.49 -0.74
C LYS A 34 19.10 14.74 0.76
N ALA A 35 19.90 14.05 1.56
CA ALA A 35 20.02 14.33 2.99
C ALA A 35 20.85 15.61 3.22
N GLY A 36 20.52 16.35 4.30
CA GLY A 36 21.31 17.49 4.74
C GLY A 36 22.72 17.10 5.17
N TYR A 37 23.55 18.08 5.36
CA TYR A 37 24.96 17.89 5.74
C TYR A 37 25.21 18.17 7.22
N ARG A 38 26.25 17.52 7.73
CA ARG A 38 26.80 17.78 9.06
C ARG A 38 27.99 18.74 8.95
N TYR A 39 28.08 19.70 9.83
CA TYR A 39 29.29 20.46 9.98
C TYR A 39 29.72 20.52 11.45
N ALA A 40 31.02 20.58 11.65
CA ALA A 40 31.59 20.70 12.98
C ALA A 40 31.93 22.15 13.26
N VAL A 41 31.47 22.67 14.40
CA VAL A 41 31.93 23.97 14.93
C VAL A 41 32.73 23.70 16.20
N GLY A 42 34.04 23.73 16.08
CA GLY A 42 34.93 23.34 17.18
C GLY A 42 34.83 21.84 17.51
N HIS A 43 34.52 21.51 18.75
CA HIS A 43 34.30 20.14 19.19
C HIS A 43 32.82 19.70 19.17
N LEU A 44 31.93 20.60 18.78
CA LEU A 44 30.50 20.30 18.66
C LEU A 44 30.16 19.94 17.21
N LEU A 45 29.62 18.75 17.02
CA LEU A 45 28.98 18.36 15.78
C LEU A 45 27.57 18.98 15.77
N ILE A 46 27.39 19.98 14.93
CA ILE A 46 26.07 20.58 14.72
C ILE A 46 25.49 19.98 13.43
N ASP A 47 24.46 19.19 13.58
CA ASP A 47 23.69 18.71 12.44
C ASP A 47 22.76 19.83 11.97
N LYS A 48 23.20 20.63 11.01
CA LYS A 48 22.30 21.57 10.33
C LYS A 48 21.67 20.86 9.14
N PHE A 49 20.48 20.37 9.34
CA PHE A 49 19.70 19.78 8.26
C PHE A 49 19.05 20.91 7.47
N THR A 50 19.71 21.31 6.39
CA THR A 50 19.12 22.24 5.43
C THR A 50 18.47 21.42 4.31
N GLN A 51 17.19 21.64 4.15
CA GLN A 51 16.34 21.24 3.02
C GLN A 51 16.71 19.92 2.33
N THR A 52 16.04 18.86 2.71
CA THR A 52 16.08 17.59 1.96
C THR A 52 15.26 17.77 0.69
N ALA A 53 15.92 17.87 -0.45
CA ALA A 53 15.25 17.90 -1.73
C ALA A 53 14.82 16.46 -2.10
N VAL A 54 13.54 16.26 -2.28
CA VAL A 54 13.00 15.00 -2.82
C VAL A 54 12.66 15.23 -4.29
N ARG A 55 13.22 14.42 -5.16
CA ARG A 55 12.91 14.42 -6.60
C ARG A 55 12.33 13.09 -7.00
N TRP A 56 11.15 13.13 -7.55
CA TRP A 56 10.50 11.96 -8.11
C TRP A 56 10.75 11.90 -9.61
N LEU A 57 11.39 10.84 -10.06
CA LEU A 57 11.63 10.48 -11.44
C LEU A 57 10.59 9.43 -11.83
N ARG A 58 9.50 9.87 -12.45
CA ARG A 58 8.44 9.00 -12.94
C ARG A 58 8.91 8.22 -14.17
N SER A 59 8.73 6.92 -14.15
CA SER A 59 8.98 6.06 -15.30
C SER A 59 7.96 6.28 -16.42
N THR A 60 8.41 6.19 -17.66
CA THR A 60 7.55 6.21 -18.85
C THR A 60 7.66 4.92 -19.67
N GLY A 61 8.32 3.90 -19.10
CA GLY A 61 8.66 2.66 -19.79
C GLY A 61 9.90 2.75 -20.68
N ASN A 62 10.18 3.93 -21.25
CA ASN A 62 11.34 4.17 -22.11
C ASN A 62 12.34 5.18 -21.53
N GLY A 63 12.09 5.67 -20.32
CA GLY A 63 12.91 6.66 -19.64
C GLY A 63 12.20 7.23 -18.43
N PHE A 64 12.67 8.39 -17.95
CA PHE A 64 12.12 9.04 -16.76
C PHE A 64 11.76 10.49 -17.04
N VAL A 65 10.69 10.96 -16.40
CA VAL A 65 10.28 12.36 -16.38
C VAL A 65 10.39 12.87 -14.94
N LEU A 66 11.07 14.01 -14.76
CA LEU A 66 11.17 14.63 -13.46
C LEU A 66 9.80 15.17 -13.02
N LYS A 67 9.31 14.68 -11.89
CA LYS A 67 8.19 15.24 -11.14
C LYS A 67 8.73 15.82 -9.85
N GLN A 68 8.27 17.00 -9.48
CA GLN A 68 8.68 17.60 -8.22
C GLN A 68 7.76 17.08 -7.13
N ALA A 69 8.31 16.34 -6.19
CA ALA A 69 7.64 16.03 -4.93
C ALA A 69 7.93 17.16 -3.95
N SER A 70 6.91 17.70 -3.33
CA SER A 70 6.89 18.68 -2.23
C SER A 70 8.10 19.63 -2.06
N SER A 71 7.82 20.93 -1.95
CA SER A 71 8.77 21.97 -1.57
C SER A 71 8.94 22.13 -0.06
N LYS A 72 8.41 21.22 0.76
CA LYS A 72 8.60 21.27 2.22
C LYS A 72 9.94 20.67 2.59
N ASP A 73 10.60 21.32 3.51
CA ASP A 73 11.83 20.85 4.14
C ASP A 73 11.58 19.49 4.79
N MET A 74 12.04 18.43 4.14
CA MET A 74 12.06 17.10 4.72
C MET A 74 13.39 16.97 5.45
N GLU A 75 13.37 17.19 6.76
CA GLU A 75 14.54 16.99 7.60
C GLU A 75 14.79 15.50 7.81
N ASN A 76 16.05 15.08 7.74
CA ASN A 76 16.52 13.74 8.11
C ASN A 76 16.13 12.56 7.16
N SER A 77 16.14 11.37 7.72
CA SER A 77 15.93 10.12 6.99
C SER A 77 14.50 10.00 6.49
N ILE A 78 14.35 9.62 5.23
CA ILE A 78 13.08 9.40 4.57
C ILE A 78 12.86 7.89 4.47
N PHE A 79 11.65 7.45 4.79
CA PHE A 79 11.21 6.08 4.71
C PHE A 79 9.98 6.00 3.80
N LEU A 80 9.89 4.93 3.04
CA LEU A 80 8.74 4.62 2.23
C LEU A 80 8.02 3.43 2.86
N GLY A 81 6.70 3.52 3.01
CA GLY A 81 5.89 2.45 3.58
C GLY A 81 4.40 2.75 3.48
N ASP A 82 3.59 1.73 3.62
CA ASP A 82 2.15 1.85 3.81
C ASP A 82 1.89 1.92 5.32
N PHE A 83 1.88 3.13 5.87
CA PHE A 83 1.82 3.35 7.32
C PHE A 83 0.41 3.30 7.90
N ASP A 84 -0.61 3.54 7.10
CA ASP A 84 -2.01 3.47 7.55
C ASP A 84 -2.77 2.22 7.05
N GLY A 85 -2.13 1.39 6.24
CA GLY A 85 -2.69 0.12 5.76
C GLY A 85 -3.74 0.31 4.67
N ASP A 86 -3.72 1.42 3.96
CA ASP A 86 -4.67 1.71 2.87
C ASP A 86 -4.19 1.18 1.51
N GLY A 87 -3.02 0.51 1.48
CA GLY A 87 -2.42 -0.08 0.29
C GLY A 87 -1.71 0.91 -0.61
N GLN A 88 -1.64 2.17 -0.23
CA GLN A 88 -0.83 3.18 -0.89
C GLN A 88 0.46 3.39 -0.09
N MET A 89 1.51 3.80 -0.79
CA MET A 89 2.79 4.06 -0.14
C MET A 89 2.86 5.53 0.27
N GLU A 90 3.22 5.75 1.53
CA GLU A 90 3.51 7.06 2.07
C GLU A 90 5.00 7.27 2.21
N LEU A 91 5.38 8.55 2.24
CA LEU A 91 6.70 8.97 2.66
C LEU A 91 6.64 9.40 4.13
N ALA A 92 7.46 8.81 4.97
CA ALA A 92 7.66 9.28 6.32
C ALA A 92 9.04 9.89 6.49
N ASN A 93 9.14 10.98 7.21
CA ASN A 93 10.43 11.50 7.66
C ASN A 93 10.45 11.63 9.19
N TYR A 94 11.64 11.46 9.74
CA TYR A 94 11.88 11.71 11.15
C TYR A 94 12.59 13.07 11.28
N GLY A 95 11.92 14.02 11.90
CA GLY A 95 12.49 15.31 12.30
C GLY A 95 12.87 15.27 13.78
N SER A 96 14.07 15.73 14.11
CA SER A 96 14.49 15.96 15.49
C SER A 96 14.82 17.42 15.70
N LYS A 97 14.14 18.06 16.64
CA LYS A 97 14.50 19.40 17.10
C LYS A 97 15.26 19.26 18.42
N LEU A 98 16.52 19.72 18.42
CA LEU A 98 17.26 19.90 19.66
C LEU A 98 16.72 21.15 20.33
N ASN A 99 16.13 21.00 21.51
CA ASN A 99 15.87 22.13 22.38
C ASN A 99 17.15 22.40 23.19
N VAL A 100 17.82 23.49 22.86
CA VAL A 100 19.11 23.87 23.51
C VAL A 100 18.96 24.34 24.96
N ASP A 101 17.73 24.74 25.36
CA ASP A 101 17.51 25.30 26.71
C ASP A 101 17.39 24.19 27.77
N ASP A 102 16.91 23.02 27.41
CA ASP A 102 16.75 21.87 28.33
C ASP A 102 17.49 20.59 27.87
N ILE A 103 18.28 20.68 26.80
CA ILE A 103 19.01 19.55 26.19
C ILE A 103 18.08 18.36 25.90
N SER A 104 16.85 18.64 25.55
CA SER A 104 15.89 17.61 25.17
C SER A 104 15.79 17.46 23.65
N PHE A 105 15.57 16.22 23.20
CA PHE A 105 15.31 15.91 21.79
C PHE A 105 13.83 15.63 21.63
N ASN A 106 13.13 16.49 20.92
CA ASN A 106 11.77 16.21 20.48
C ASN A 106 11.81 15.61 19.07
N GLY A 107 11.55 14.31 18.98
CA GLY A 107 11.41 13.63 17.70
C GLY A 107 9.98 13.73 17.18
N GLU A 108 9.82 14.03 15.91
CA GLU A 108 8.54 14.08 15.22
C GLU A 108 8.62 13.21 13.97
N ILE A 109 7.61 12.37 13.78
CA ILE A 109 7.45 11.60 12.54
C ILE A 109 6.36 12.27 11.72
N ASN A 110 6.72 12.74 10.54
CA ASN A 110 5.76 13.31 9.59
C ASN A 110 5.51 12.28 8.48
N VAL A 111 4.24 12.03 8.19
CA VAL A 111 3.81 11.13 7.13
C VAL A 111 3.16 11.95 6.01
N TYR A 112 3.62 11.74 4.79
CA TYR A 112 3.15 12.46 3.61
C TYR A 112 2.58 11.48 2.61
N LYS A 113 1.32 11.68 2.21
CA LYS A 113 0.71 10.93 1.12
C LYS A 113 1.10 11.53 -0.24
N VAL A 114 1.31 10.65 -1.20
CA VAL A 114 1.38 11.07 -2.60
C VAL A 114 0.01 11.60 -3.01
N SER A 115 -0.05 12.81 -3.56
CA SER A 115 -1.32 13.41 -3.95
C SER A 115 -1.96 12.67 -5.13
N GLY A 116 -3.20 12.27 -4.97
CA GLY A 116 -4.01 11.58 -5.98
C GLY A 116 -4.87 10.49 -5.33
N ASN A 117 -6.00 10.16 -5.95
CA ASN A 117 -6.78 9.01 -5.56
C ASN A 117 -6.27 7.79 -6.35
N LEU A 118 -5.24 7.15 -5.84
CA LEU A 118 -4.56 6.02 -6.48
C LEU A 118 -5.10 4.67 -5.98
N ALA A 119 -6.11 4.67 -5.10
CA ALA A 119 -6.66 3.47 -4.47
C ALA A 119 -7.10 2.39 -5.47
N ASN A 120 -7.50 2.80 -6.67
CA ASN A 120 -7.96 1.89 -7.74
C ASN A 120 -7.03 1.86 -8.96
N ALA A 121 -5.86 2.50 -8.90
CA ALA A 121 -4.90 2.45 -10.00
C ALA A 121 -4.53 1.00 -10.35
N GLY A 122 -4.48 0.69 -11.64
CA GLY A 122 -4.20 -0.66 -12.15
C GLY A 122 -5.31 -1.70 -11.93
N LYS A 123 -6.51 -1.31 -11.42
CA LYS A 123 -7.64 -2.20 -11.18
C LYS A 123 -8.74 -1.98 -12.21
N VAL A 124 -9.46 -3.05 -12.53
CA VAL A 124 -10.63 -2.97 -13.42
C VAL A 124 -11.82 -2.47 -12.62
N GLU A 125 -12.26 -1.24 -12.89
CA GLU A 125 -13.44 -0.65 -12.22
C GLU A 125 -14.74 -0.94 -12.97
N GLU A 126 -14.67 -1.06 -14.28
CA GLU A 126 -15.85 -1.30 -15.11
C GLU A 126 -15.53 -2.18 -16.32
N VAL A 127 -16.46 -3.07 -16.63
CA VAL A 127 -16.42 -3.93 -17.82
C VAL A 127 -17.73 -3.78 -18.56
N PHE A 128 -17.65 -3.52 -19.84
CA PHE A 128 -18.82 -3.51 -20.75
C PHE A 128 -18.79 -4.79 -21.57
N ASP A 129 -19.90 -5.50 -21.63
CA ASP A 129 -20.08 -6.55 -22.62
C ASP A 129 -20.58 -5.92 -23.94
N GLY A 130 -20.61 -6.71 -25.02
CA GLY A 130 -21.05 -6.23 -26.33
C GLY A 130 -22.56 -5.93 -26.43
N PHE A 131 -23.33 -5.99 -25.34
CA PHE A 131 -24.79 -5.86 -25.29
C PHE A 131 -25.27 -4.71 -24.40
N ASP A 132 -24.45 -3.69 -24.20
CA ASP A 132 -24.68 -2.56 -23.29
C ASP A 132 -24.89 -2.94 -21.81
N ILE A 133 -24.46 -4.13 -21.42
CA ILE A 133 -24.48 -4.55 -20.03
C ILE A 133 -23.15 -4.12 -19.39
N SER A 134 -23.23 -3.33 -18.32
CA SER A 134 -22.07 -2.93 -17.56
C SER A 134 -21.94 -3.71 -16.25
N HIS A 135 -20.70 -3.96 -15.86
CA HIS A 135 -20.34 -4.55 -14.58
C HIS A 135 -19.37 -3.60 -13.90
N SER A 136 -19.75 -3.01 -12.79
CA SER A 136 -18.85 -2.17 -12.01
C SER A 136 -18.35 -2.89 -10.76
N ILE A 137 -17.07 -2.67 -10.44
CA ILE A 137 -16.37 -3.36 -9.35
C ILE A 137 -15.76 -2.29 -8.43
N GLN A 138 -16.06 -2.40 -7.15
CA GLN A 138 -15.43 -1.58 -6.12
C GLN A 138 -14.52 -2.44 -5.27
N TYR A 139 -13.40 -1.87 -4.89
CA TYR A 139 -12.38 -2.53 -4.09
C TYR A 139 -12.28 -1.92 -2.69
N ALA A 140 -11.75 -2.70 -1.78
CA ALA A 140 -11.28 -2.26 -0.48
C ALA A 140 -10.01 -3.03 -0.13
N TYR A 141 -9.29 -2.60 0.90
CA TYR A 141 -8.14 -3.35 1.39
C TYR A 141 -8.54 -4.30 2.52
N ALA A 142 -7.90 -5.46 2.58
CA ALA A 142 -8.12 -6.46 3.62
C ALA A 142 -7.64 -6.02 5.02
N THR A 143 -7.24 -4.76 5.18
CA THR A 143 -7.04 -4.08 6.46
C THR A 143 -8.33 -3.46 6.99
N SER A 144 -9.34 -3.27 6.13
CA SER A 144 -10.62 -2.68 6.53
C SER A 144 -11.50 -3.69 7.27
N PRO A 145 -11.94 -3.39 8.51
CA PRO A 145 -12.77 -4.31 9.30
C PRO A 145 -14.18 -4.53 8.72
N ASN A 146 -14.62 -3.67 7.81
CA ASN A 146 -15.90 -3.81 7.14
C ASN A 146 -15.89 -4.90 6.06
N VAL A 147 -14.72 -5.29 5.58
CA VAL A 147 -14.55 -6.23 4.47
C VAL A 147 -13.83 -7.49 4.90
N TYR A 148 -12.96 -7.39 5.90
CA TYR A 148 -12.13 -8.49 6.34
C TYR A 148 -12.17 -8.69 7.85
N LYS A 149 -12.18 -9.95 8.27
CA LYS A 149 -12.05 -10.34 9.67
C LYS A 149 -11.06 -11.50 9.82
N ARG A 150 -10.30 -11.43 10.91
CA ARG A 150 -9.48 -12.55 11.36
C ARG A 150 -10.20 -13.24 12.52
N THR A 151 -10.61 -14.49 12.32
CA THR A 151 -11.40 -15.26 13.28
C THR A 151 -10.64 -16.45 13.84
N ILE A 152 -9.69 -17.00 13.07
CA ILE A 152 -8.91 -18.17 13.44
C ILE A 152 -7.52 -17.74 13.92
N PRO A 153 -7.03 -18.25 15.06
CA PRO A 153 -5.68 -18.00 15.52
C PRO A 153 -4.65 -18.62 14.55
N SER A 154 -3.47 -18.01 14.52
CA SER A 154 -2.34 -18.57 13.77
C SER A 154 -1.85 -19.85 14.39
N ASN A 155 -1.55 -20.86 13.57
CA ASN A 155 -0.97 -22.13 13.98
C ASN A 155 0.07 -22.58 12.94
N TYR A 156 1.32 -22.78 13.39
CA TYR A 156 2.40 -23.20 12.50
C TYR A 156 2.02 -24.49 11.76
N PRO A 157 2.29 -24.63 10.46
CA PRO A 157 3.01 -23.69 9.59
C PRO A 157 2.12 -22.65 8.90
N VAL A 158 0.84 -22.56 9.21
CA VAL A 158 -0.11 -21.64 8.58
C VAL A 158 -0.51 -20.56 9.57
N ASN A 159 -0.19 -19.32 9.21
CA ASN A 159 -0.59 -18.17 9.98
C ASN A 159 -1.71 -17.39 9.26
N THR A 160 -2.55 -16.74 10.04
CA THR A 160 -3.54 -15.78 9.54
C THR A 160 -3.00 -14.37 9.68
N TYR A 161 -3.18 -13.56 8.62
CA TYR A 161 -2.67 -12.20 8.55
C TYR A 161 -3.74 -11.21 8.14
N THR A 162 -3.54 -9.97 8.57
CA THR A 162 -4.21 -8.79 8.02
C THR A 162 -3.17 -8.06 7.17
N LEU A 163 -3.39 -7.96 5.87
CA LEU A 163 -2.46 -7.35 4.92
C LEU A 163 -3.18 -6.32 4.05
N PRO A 164 -2.50 -5.28 3.58
CA PRO A 164 -3.07 -4.25 2.70
C PRO A 164 -3.23 -4.74 1.26
N ILE A 165 -3.79 -5.94 1.09
CA ILE A 165 -4.13 -6.47 -0.23
C ILE A 165 -5.52 -6.00 -0.66
N SER A 166 -5.63 -5.64 -1.93
CA SER A 166 -6.89 -5.22 -2.50
C SER A 166 -7.81 -6.40 -2.74
N VAL A 167 -9.06 -6.27 -2.30
CA VAL A 167 -10.12 -7.26 -2.47
C VAL A 167 -11.36 -6.60 -3.04
N VAL A 168 -12.18 -7.36 -3.76
CA VAL A 168 -13.48 -6.88 -4.24
C VAL A 168 -14.40 -6.67 -3.04
N LYS A 169 -14.94 -5.47 -2.91
CA LYS A 169 -15.90 -5.12 -1.86
C LYS A 169 -17.34 -5.19 -2.35
N HIS A 170 -17.58 -4.66 -3.56
CA HIS A 170 -18.91 -4.54 -4.11
C HIS A 170 -18.86 -4.76 -5.62
N VAL A 171 -19.85 -5.48 -6.14
CA VAL A 171 -20.05 -5.68 -7.58
C VAL A 171 -21.47 -5.30 -7.93
N ARG A 172 -21.61 -4.51 -8.97
CA ARG A 172 -22.88 -4.15 -9.56
C ARG A 172 -22.90 -4.67 -11.00
N SER A 173 -23.88 -5.48 -11.34
CA SER A 173 -23.98 -6.14 -12.65
C SER A 173 -25.33 -5.84 -13.29
N GLY A 174 -25.33 -5.35 -14.51
CA GLY A 174 -26.53 -5.33 -15.36
C GLY A 174 -26.93 -6.75 -15.73
N ASN A 175 -28.22 -7.02 -15.86
CA ASN A 175 -28.74 -8.31 -16.31
C ASN A 175 -29.47 -8.24 -17.65
N GLY A 176 -29.37 -7.10 -18.34
CA GLY A 176 -29.95 -6.89 -19.66
C GLY A 176 -31.47 -6.70 -19.70
N HIS A 177 -32.20 -7.10 -18.67
CA HIS A 177 -33.68 -7.09 -18.68
C HIS A 177 -34.35 -6.42 -17.49
N ILE A 178 -33.85 -6.57 -16.27
CA ILE A 178 -34.60 -6.25 -15.04
C ILE A 178 -33.87 -5.22 -14.15
N GLY A 179 -32.83 -4.61 -14.65
CA GLY A 179 -32.04 -3.65 -13.87
C GLY A 179 -30.71 -4.21 -13.37
N MET A 180 -30.21 -3.64 -12.28
CA MET A 180 -28.90 -3.97 -11.73
C MET A 180 -29.03 -4.96 -10.58
N GLN A 181 -28.14 -5.94 -10.56
CA GLN A 181 -27.93 -6.80 -9.39
C GLN A 181 -26.71 -6.32 -8.65
N GLU A 182 -26.79 -6.30 -7.36
CA GLU A 182 -25.71 -5.83 -6.49
C GLU A 182 -25.33 -6.90 -5.47
N ALA A 183 -24.04 -7.03 -5.22
CA ALA A 183 -23.51 -7.97 -4.25
C ALA A 183 -22.33 -7.38 -3.50
N ASP A 184 -22.38 -7.49 -2.18
CA ASP A 184 -21.29 -7.17 -1.27
C ASP A 184 -20.46 -8.41 -0.95
N TYR A 185 -19.14 -8.23 -0.87
CA TYR A 185 -18.20 -9.29 -0.54
C TYR A 185 -17.48 -9.00 0.76
N SER A 186 -17.28 -10.02 1.56
CA SER A 186 -16.42 -9.99 2.73
C SER A 186 -15.64 -11.28 2.88
N TYR A 187 -14.53 -11.21 3.59
CA TYR A 187 -13.51 -12.25 3.63
C TYR A 187 -13.10 -12.55 5.06
N GLU A 188 -12.78 -13.81 5.33
CA GLU A 188 -12.26 -14.21 6.64
C GLU A 188 -10.96 -15.00 6.47
N ASP A 189 -10.02 -14.74 7.38
CA ASP A 189 -8.78 -15.50 7.59
C ASP A 189 -7.91 -15.67 6.34
N LEU A 190 -7.20 -14.61 5.99
CA LEU A 190 -6.15 -14.66 4.97
C LEU A 190 -5.00 -15.53 5.49
N ARG A 191 -4.75 -16.65 4.84
CA ARG A 191 -3.78 -17.65 5.26
C ARG A 191 -2.49 -17.59 4.45
N ILE A 192 -1.38 -17.68 5.19
CA ILE A 192 -0.05 -17.76 4.63
C ILE A 192 0.69 -18.94 5.25
N HIS A 193 1.25 -19.79 4.41
CA HIS A 193 2.12 -20.87 4.84
C HIS A 193 3.56 -20.37 4.93
N ILE A 194 4.05 -20.17 6.14
CA ILE A 194 5.35 -19.54 6.41
C ILE A 194 6.56 -20.45 6.20
N ALA A 195 6.35 -21.76 6.01
CA ALA A 195 7.42 -22.71 5.68
C ALA A 195 7.59 -22.88 4.15
N GLY A 196 7.36 -21.83 3.35
CA GLY A 196 7.79 -21.75 1.94
C GLY A 196 6.68 -21.88 0.88
N ARG A 197 5.41 -22.11 1.22
CA ARG A 197 4.31 -22.15 0.22
C ARG A 197 3.74 -20.78 -0.09
N GLY A 198 3.91 -19.80 0.84
CA GLY A 198 3.42 -18.45 0.65
C GLY A 198 1.90 -18.31 0.86
N LEU A 199 1.28 -17.44 0.07
CA LEU A 199 -0.13 -17.08 0.19
C LEU A 199 -1.04 -18.26 -0.23
N LEU A 200 -1.92 -18.68 0.69
CA LEU A 200 -2.92 -19.73 0.45
C LEU A 200 -4.31 -19.17 0.10
N GLY A 201 -4.53 -17.87 0.35
CA GLY A 201 -5.83 -17.22 0.14
C GLY A 201 -6.69 -17.13 1.39
N PHE A 202 -7.95 -16.74 1.20
CA PHE A 202 -8.93 -16.60 2.29
C PHE A 202 -9.54 -17.94 2.65
N ASN A 203 -9.71 -18.18 3.95
CA ASN A 203 -10.39 -19.39 4.43
C ASN A 203 -11.87 -19.36 4.12
N LYS A 204 -12.48 -18.16 4.15
CA LYS A 204 -13.90 -17.99 3.86
C LYS A 204 -14.15 -16.74 3.04
N VAL A 205 -15.03 -16.90 2.06
CA VAL A 205 -15.56 -15.80 1.23
C VAL A 205 -17.07 -15.77 1.41
N ILE A 206 -17.61 -14.60 1.66
CA ILE A 206 -19.01 -14.33 1.85
C ILE A 206 -19.47 -13.37 0.76
N LYS A 207 -20.56 -13.73 0.08
CA LYS A 207 -21.25 -12.90 -0.91
C LYS A 207 -22.67 -12.65 -0.43
N ALA A 208 -23.03 -11.40 -0.23
CA ALA A 208 -24.39 -10.97 0.07
C ALA A 208 -24.98 -10.29 -1.17
N ASN A 209 -25.92 -10.95 -1.85
CA ASN A 209 -26.69 -10.34 -2.92
C ASN A 209 -27.75 -9.42 -2.30
N THR A 210 -27.52 -8.11 -2.39
CA THR A 210 -28.38 -7.10 -1.76
C THR A 210 -29.69 -6.90 -2.52
N THR A 211 -29.70 -7.20 -3.82
CA THR A 211 -30.91 -7.13 -4.66
C THR A 211 -31.87 -8.27 -4.37
N LEU A 212 -31.35 -9.48 -4.16
CA LEU A 212 -32.16 -10.67 -3.92
C LEU A 212 -32.31 -11.00 -2.43
N ASN A 213 -31.65 -10.27 -1.56
CA ASN A 213 -31.56 -10.54 -0.12
C ASN A 213 -31.10 -11.96 0.20
N VAL A 214 -30.12 -12.46 -0.56
CA VAL A 214 -29.55 -13.81 -0.41
C VAL A 214 -28.09 -13.69 -0.02
N LYS A 215 -27.70 -14.41 1.03
CA LYS A 215 -26.32 -14.50 1.47
C LYS A 215 -25.76 -15.88 1.20
N SER A 216 -24.63 -15.95 0.52
CA SER A 216 -23.90 -17.18 0.31
C SER A 216 -22.49 -17.08 0.91
N SER A 217 -21.99 -18.20 1.40
CA SER A 217 -20.60 -18.27 1.88
C SER A 217 -19.97 -19.57 1.41
N THR A 218 -18.68 -19.49 1.09
CA THR A 218 -17.84 -20.65 0.80
C THR A 218 -16.66 -20.64 1.79
N GLU A 219 -16.51 -21.75 2.51
CA GLU A 219 -15.49 -21.93 3.55
C GLU A 219 -14.66 -23.17 3.22
N ILE A 220 -13.35 -23.08 3.35
CA ILE A 220 -12.43 -24.21 3.20
C ILE A 220 -12.38 -24.95 4.53
N THR A 221 -12.89 -26.18 4.56
CA THR A 221 -12.96 -27.01 5.77
C THR A 221 -11.78 -27.96 5.91
N LYS A 222 -11.14 -28.32 4.79
CA LYS A 222 -9.99 -29.22 4.79
C LYS A 222 -8.96 -28.85 3.74
N TRP A 223 -7.70 -28.93 4.14
CA TRP A 223 -6.55 -28.71 3.27
C TRP A 223 -5.77 -30.02 3.08
N ASP A 224 -5.19 -30.18 1.88
CA ASP A 224 -4.15 -31.20 1.67
C ASP A 224 -2.87 -30.76 2.39
N GLU A 225 -2.36 -31.57 3.31
CA GLU A 225 -1.17 -31.22 4.10
C GLU A 225 0.11 -31.24 3.31
N LYS A 226 0.14 -31.95 2.18
CA LYS A 226 1.34 -32.04 1.32
C LYS A 226 1.42 -30.87 0.34
N TRP A 227 0.29 -30.53 -0.27
CA TRP A 227 0.24 -29.54 -1.35
C TRP A 227 -0.35 -28.20 -0.90
N TRP A 228 -1.01 -28.16 0.24
CA TRP A 228 -1.71 -27.00 0.78
C TRP A 228 -2.75 -26.45 -0.21
N MET A 229 -3.47 -27.35 -0.81
CA MET A 229 -4.61 -27.05 -1.67
C MET A 229 -5.92 -27.37 -0.94
N PRO A 230 -7.00 -26.62 -1.18
CA PRO A 230 -8.29 -26.96 -0.62
C PRO A 230 -8.77 -28.34 -1.15
N ILE A 231 -9.09 -29.26 -0.25
CA ILE A 231 -9.66 -30.56 -0.62
C ILE A 231 -11.18 -30.54 -0.43
N GLU A 232 -11.63 -29.83 0.59
CA GLU A 232 -13.05 -29.81 0.95
C GLU A 232 -13.48 -28.38 1.23
N THR A 233 -14.64 -28.03 0.67
CA THR A 233 -15.27 -26.72 0.88
C THR A 233 -16.72 -26.92 1.31
N LYS A 234 -17.16 -26.08 2.24
CA LYS A 234 -18.56 -26.00 2.67
C LYS A 234 -19.18 -24.74 2.07
N SER A 235 -20.27 -24.90 1.35
CA SER A 235 -21.07 -23.77 0.86
C SER A 235 -22.40 -23.71 1.62
N LEU A 236 -22.77 -22.51 2.04
CA LEU A 236 -24.03 -22.21 2.70
C LEU A 236 -24.73 -21.07 1.95
N VAL A 237 -26.01 -21.23 1.73
CA VAL A 237 -26.89 -20.19 1.17
C VAL A 237 -28.04 -19.96 2.14
N VAL A 238 -28.28 -18.70 2.48
CA VAL A 238 -29.33 -18.27 3.42
C VAL A 238 -30.10 -17.10 2.84
#